data_dc883038c499381bff331f3185ff3a19
#
_entry.id   dc883038c499381bff331f3185ff3a19
#
_cell.length_a   1.000
_cell.length_b   1.000
_cell.length_c   1.000
_cell.angle_alpha   90.00
_cell.angle_beta   90.00
_cell.angle_gamma   90.00
#
_symmetry.space_group_name_H-M   'P 1'
#
loop_
_entity.id
_entity.type
_entity.pdbx_description
1 polymer ?
#
loop_
_entity_poly.entity_id
_entity_poly.type
_entity_poly.pdbx_seq_one_letter_code
_entity_poly.pdbx_strand_id
1 'polypeptide(L)' 'TMEKTLNVEGMMCQHCVAHVKRALEGVAGVEEAVVDLDAGTATAKLAHDVPEDVLAAAIVEAGYEVK' A
#
# COMPACT_ATOMS: atom_id res chain seq x y z
N THR A 1 -2.00 -6.69 -16.66
CA THR A 1 -1.83 -5.70 -15.58
C THR A 1 -2.12 -6.33 -14.24
N MET A 2 -1.16 -6.28 -13.35
CA MET A 2 -1.33 -6.86 -12.01
C MET A 2 -1.58 -5.77 -10.99
N GLU A 3 -2.58 -6.00 -10.16
CA GLU A 3 -2.92 -5.08 -9.06
C GLU A 3 -3.28 -5.90 -7.85
N LYS A 4 -2.92 -5.38 -6.68
CA LYS A 4 -3.34 -5.98 -5.41
C LYS A 4 -3.82 -4.86 -4.51
N THR A 5 -4.97 -5.08 -3.87
CA THR A 5 -5.58 -4.12 -2.97
C THR A 5 -5.55 -4.66 -1.56
N LEU A 6 -5.11 -3.83 -0.63
CA LEU A 6 -5.04 -4.18 0.79
C LEU A 6 -5.88 -3.20 1.60
N ASN A 7 -6.51 -3.70 2.64
CA ASN A 7 -7.22 -2.84 3.58
C ASN A 7 -6.23 -2.36 4.62
N VAL A 8 -6.12 -1.05 4.77
CA VAL A 8 -5.14 -0.43 5.67
C VAL A 8 -5.86 0.27 6.80
N GLU A 9 -5.46 -0.02 8.03
CA GLU A 9 -6.00 0.63 9.21
C GLU A 9 -5.02 1.68 9.73
N GLY A 10 -5.55 2.71 10.33
CA GLY A 10 -4.74 3.76 10.96
C GLY A 10 -4.47 4.97 10.09
N MET A 11 -4.97 4.97 8.85
CA MET A 11 -4.87 6.16 8.01
C MET A 11 -5.93 7.15 8.44
N MET A 12 -5.51 8.26 9.03
CA MET A 12 -6.43 9.24 9.57
C MET A 12 -6.38 10.59 8.85
N CYS A 13 -5.42 10.79 7.95
CA CYS A 13 -5.26 12.05 7.24
C CYS A 13 -4.46 11.84 5.96
N GLN A 14 -4.35 12.90 5.15
CA GLN A 14 -3.64 12.85 3.88
C GLN A 14 -2.15 12.53 4.03
N HIS A 15 -1.56 12.92 5.15
CA HIS A 15 -0.15 12.59 5.42
C HIS A 15 0.03 11.08 5.54
N CYS A 16 -0.93 10.41 6.17
CA CYS A 16 -0.89 8.97 6.30
C CYS A 16 -1.01 8.31 4.93
N VAL A 17 -1.89 8.82 4.09
CA VAL A 17 -2.06 8.33 2.71
C VAL A 17 -0.73 8.43 1.95
N ALA A 18 -0.06 9.58 2.07
CA ALA A 18 1.22 9.77 1.39
C ALA A 18 2.29 8.81 1.88
N HIS A 19 2.32 8.53 3.18
CA HIS A 19 3.27 7.58 3.76
C HIS A 19 3.05 6.17 3.23
N VAL A 20 1.80 5.73 3.19
CA VAL A 20 1.46 4.39 2.69
C VAL A 20 1.82 4.29 1.20
N LYS A 21 1.50 5.32 0.43
CA LYS A 21 1.83 5.34 -0.99
C LYS A 21 3.33 5.20 -1.20
N ARG A 22 4.13 5.97 -0.48
CA ARG A 22 5.59 5.90 -0.58
C ARG A 22 6.13 4.54 -0.16
N ALA A 23 5.57 3.99 0.90
CA ALA A 23 6.00 2.68 1.38
C ALA A 23 5.80 1.61 0.31
N LEU A 24 4.64 1.63 -0.36
CA LEU A 24 4.34 0.68 -1.42
C LEU A 24 5.21 0.91 -2.65
N GLU A 25 5.38 2.16 -3.04
CA GLU A 25 6.20 2.49 -4.22
C GLU A 25 7.67 2.15 -4.02
N GLY A 26 8.11 2.03 -2.78
CA GLY A 26 9.47 1.60 -2.46
C GLY A 26 9.69 0.09 -2.60
N VAL A 27 8.63 -0.68 -2.79
CA VAL A 27 8.74 -2.13 -2.94
C VAL A 27 9.14 -2.47 -4.38
N ALA A 28 10.13 -3.34 -4.53
CA ALA A 28 10.55 -3.78 -5.85
C ALA A 28 9.40 -4.48 -6.56
N GLY A 29 9.11 -4.08 -7.79
CA GLY A 29 8.02 -4.63 -8.57
C GLY A 29 6.74 -3.82 -8.53
N VAL A 30 6.64 -2.83 -7.65
CA VAL A 30 5.49 -1.93 -7.61
C VAL A 30 5.74 -0.74 -8.55
N GLU A 31 4.88 -0.58 -9.55
CA GLU A 31 4.99 0.53 -10.50
C GLU A 31 4.32 1.78 -9.96
N GLU A 32 3.19 1.61 -9.30
CA GLU A 32 2.43 2.73 -8.79
C GLU A 32 1.58 2.27 -7.62
N ALA A 33 1.34 3.14 -6.67
CA ALA A 33 0.43 2.86 -5.57
C ALA A 33 -0.66 3.92 -5.53
N VAL A 34 -1.89 3.48 -5.36
CA VAL A 34 -3.06 4.37 -5.22
C VAL A 34 -3.67 4.07 -3.85
N VAL A 35 -3.84 5.10 -3.05
CA VAL A 35 -4.39 4.94 -1.71
C VAL A 35 -5.68 5.73 -1.61
N ASP A 36 -6.71 5.10 -1.08
CA ASP A 36 -8.02 5.72 -0.87
C ASP A 36 -8.27 5.84 0.62
N LEU A 37 -8.28 7.06 1.12
CA LEU A 37 -8.48 7.33 2.55
C LEU A 37 -9.90 6.98 2.98
N ASP A 38 -10.89 7.33 2.16
CA ASP A 38 -12.30 7.09 2.50
C ASP A 38 -12.61 5.59 2.58
N ALA A 39 -12.07 4.83 1.66
CA ALA A 39 -12.28 3.39 1.64
C ALA A 39 -11.33 2.66 2.59
N GLY A 40 -10.24 3.31 3.01
CA GLY A 40 -9.23 2.68 3.83
C GLY A 40 -8.45 1.61 3.09
N THR A 41 -8.24 1.79 1.79
CA THR A 41 -7.57 0.79 0.95
C THR A 41 -6.34 1.36 0.27
N ALA A 42 -5.41 0.47 -0.03
CA ALA A 42 -4.23 0.80 -0.80
C ALA A 42 -4.10 -0.23 -1.92
N THR A 43 -4.03 0.25 -3.16
CA THR A 43 -3.90 -0.59 -4.34
C THR A 43 -2.52 -0.41 -4.92
N ALA A 44 -1.79 -1.51 -5.08
CA ALA A 44 -0.47 -1.50 -5.69
C ALA A 44 -0.56 -2.03 -7.10
N LYS A 45 -0.11 -1.25 -8.07
CA LYS A 45 -0.01 -1.70 -9.45
C LYS A 45 1.38 -2.30 -9.65
N LEU A 46 1.42 -3.52 -10.14
CA LEU A 46 2.64 -4.32 -10.15
C LEU A 46 3.17 -4.54 -11.56
N ALA A 47 4.49 -4.46 -11.71
CA ALA A 47 5.16 -4.80 -12.96
C ALA A 47 5.25 -6.32 -13.13
N HIS A 48 5.32 -7.04 -12.02
CA HIS A 48 5.32 -8.50 -11.99
C HIS A 48 4.65 -8.94 -10.68
N ASP A 49 4.42 -10.22 -10.51
CA ASP A 49 3.75 -10.71 -9.32
C ASP A 49 4.59 -10.45 -8.06
N VAL A 50 4.00 -9.73 -7.11
CA VAL A 50 4.61 -9.45 -5.81
C VAL A 50 3.69 -10.01 -4.74
N PRO A 51 4.18 -10.86 -3.84
CA PRO A 51 3.33 -11.44 -2.80
C PRO A 51 2.69 -10.38 -1.92
N GLU A 52 1.46 -10.61 -1.50
CA GLU A 52 0.76 -9.70 -0.60
C GLU A 52 1.53 -9.48 0.70
N ASP A 53 2.22 -10.51 1.17
CA ASP A 53 3.01 -10.42 2.41
C ASP A 53 4.05 -9.32 2.33
N VAL A 54 4.67 -9.16 1.17
CA VAL A 54 5.68 -8.12 0.95
C VAL A 54 5.04 -6.74 1.01
N LEU A 55 3.88 -6.59 0.37
CA LEU A 55 3.16 -5.32 0.38
C LEU A 55 2.67 -4.98 1.78
N ALA A 56 2.13 -5.98 2.49
CA ALA A 56 1.66 -5.80 3.86
C ALA A 56 2.81 -5.40 4.78
N ALA A 57 3.97 -6.03 4.63
CA ALA A 57 5.14 -5.71 5.43
C ALA A 57 5.59 -4.25 5.22
N ALA A 58 5.52 -3.77 4.00
CA ALA A 58 5.88 -2.39 3.70
C ALA A 58 4.94 -1.42 4.42
N ILE A 59 3.65 -1.73 4.45
CA ILE A 59 2.65 -0.90 5.12
C ILE A 59 2.88 -0.92 6.64
N VAL A 60 3.15 -2.08 7.20
CA VAL A 60 3.41 -2.22 8.64
C VAL A 60 4.67 -1.44 9.02
N GLU A 61 5.71 -1.49 8.20
CA GLU A 61 6.92 -0.72 8.45
C GLU A 61 6.68 0.79 8.42
N ALA A 62 5.70 1.22 7.66
CA ALA A 62 5.33 2.64 7.63
C ALA A 62 4.54 3.06 8.88
N GLY A 63 4.17 2.12 9.74
CA GLY A 63 3.48 2.41 10.99
C GLY A 63 1.97 2.19 10.94
N TYR A 64 1.48 1.46 9.95
CA TYR A 64 0.06 1.19 9.78
C TYR A 64 -0.20 -0.31 9.85
N GLU A 65 -1.47 -0.68 9.92
CA GLU A 65 -1.86 -2.08 9.98
C GLU A 65 -2.64 -2.48 8.74
N VAL A 66 -2.50 -3.74 8.35
CA VAL A 66 -3.21 -4.31 7.22
C VAL A 66 -4.24 -5.31 7.77
N LYS A 67 -5.47 -5.18 7.32
CA LYS A 67 -6.53 -6.12 7.68
C LYS A 67 -6.49 -7.38 6.85
#